data_4d8d01fca2445920739a2cb5ab20ece1
#
_entry.id   4d8d01fca2445920739a2cb5ab20ece1
#
_cell.length_a   1.000
_cell.length_b   1.000
_cell.length_c   1.000
_cell.angle_alpha   90.00
_cell.angle_beta   90.00
_cell.angle_gamma   90.00
#
_symmetry.space_group_name_H-M   'P 1'
#
loop_
_entity.id
_entity.type
_entity.pdbx_description
1 polymer ?
#
loop_
_entity_poly.entity_id
_entity_poly.type
_entity_poly.pdbx_seq_one_letter_code
_entity_poly.pdbx_strand_id
1 'polypeptide(L)'
;TPTINEINYHSSDNFNPDDWVEIYNPTDSTFDMGAWEFKDESDDHIFTIPQGTLLEPNEYIIICRDTVDFKNHFPGVQSYIGDLGYGLSGGGELIRLYDNGGLLVDSLTYDDEEPWPLEPDGNGPTLELINPLQDNGHHSFWAASTGNGTPGTLNSTYLGEITDIVIPNEFTLYQNYPNPFNPSTNIMYYLTERSMASVKIFDALGREIRVLDSGIKNPGYHTVRWEGKDGYGKHVSAGIYLYQLQIGQYIQTNKMVLIK
;
A
#
# COMPACT_ATOMS: atom_id res chain seq x y z
N THR A 1 7.70 10.43 2.61
CA THR A 1 6.43 10.79 1.95
C THR A 1 5.27 10.41 2.83
N PRO A 2 4.11 11.08 2.71
CA PRO A 2 2.86 10.64 3.30
C PRO A 2 2.52 9.21 2.87
N THR A 3 1.93 8.42 3.77
CA THR A 3 1.60 7.02 3.54
C THR A 3 0.17 6.70 3.94
N ILE A 4 -0.46 5.76 3.22
CA ILE A 4 -1.76 5.19 3.58
C ILE A 4 -1.53 4.35 4.85
N ASN A 5 -2.24 4.70 5.93
CA ASN A 5 -1.96 4.21 7.29
C ASN A 5 -3.08 3.36 7.89
N GLU A 6 -4.33 3.66 7.57
CA GLU A 6 -5.50 2.91 8.05
C GLU A 6 -6.61 2.94 7.01
N ILE A 7 -7.37 1.84 6.89
CA ILE A 7 -8.45 1.70 5.92
C ILE A 7 -9.67 1.07 6.58
N ASN A 8 -10.82 1.73 6.45
CA ASN A 8 -12.13 1.16 6.74
C ASN A 8 -12.87 0.97 5.42
N TYR A 9 -12.86 -0.23 4.90
CA TYR A 9 -13.46 -0.57 3.61
C TYR A 9 -14.76 -1.38 3.74
N HIS A 10 -15.04 -1.93 4.92
CA HIS A 10 -16.25 -2.69 5.20
C HIS A 10 -16.60 -2.63 6.68
N SER A 11 -17.40 -1.67 7.04
CA SER A 11 -17.87 -1.47 8.43
C SER A 11 -18.83 -2.57 8.87
N SER A 12 -18.99 -2.74 10.20
CA SER A 12 -20.00 -3.64 10.73
C SER A 12 -21.39 -3.02 10.72
N ASP A 13 -22.45 -3.86 10.72
CA ASP A 13 -23.85 -3.41 10.80
C ASP A 13 -24.17 -2.53 12.03
N ASN A 14 -23.41 -2.70 13.12
CA ASN A 14 -23.65 -2.02 14.39
C ASN A 14 -22.87 -0.70 14.53
N PHE A 15 -21.84 -0.51 13.73
CA PHE A 15 -21.00 0.69 13.73
C PHE A 15 -20.55 0.95 12.30
N ASN A 16 -21.20 1.87 11.62
CA ASN A 16 -20.94 2.14 10.20
C ASN A 16 -20.68 3.64 9.96
N PRO A 17 -19.43 4.10 10.06
CA PRO A 17 -19.02 5.46 9.70
C PRO A 17 -18.90 5.68 8.19
N ASP A 18 -19.33 4.71 7.36
CA ASP A 18 -19.03 4.61 5.94
C ASP A 18 -17.52 4.39 5.68
N ASP A 19 -17.08 4.35 4.41
CA ASP A 19 -15.70 4.07 4.05
C ASP A 19 -14.80 5.28 4.32
N TRP A 20 -13.58 5.01 4.75
CA TRP A 20 -12.56 6.04 4.92
C TRP A 20 -11.14 5.47 4.86
N VAL A 21 -10.21 6.35 4.48
CA VAL A 21 -8.78 6.06 4.43
C VAL A 21 -8.04 7.14 5.21
N GLU A 22 -7.10 6.74 6.03
CA GLU A 22 -6.20 7.65 6.73
C GLU A 22 -4.85 7.75 6.01
N ILE A 23 -4.39 8.98 5.85
CA ILE A 23 -3.04 9.29 5.38
C ILE A 23 -2.24 9.85 6.57
N TYR A 24 -1.06 9.32 6.79
CA TYR A 24 -0.13 9.75 7.85
C TYR A 24 1.12 10.38 7.24
N ASN A 25 1.65 11.41 7.89
CA ASN A 25 2.93 12.02 7.55
C ASN A 25 4.02 11.58 8.54
N PRO A 26 4.85 10.57 8.21
CA PRO A 26 5.93 10.10 9.08
C PRO A 26 7.20 10.96 9.03
N THR A 27 7.17 12.13 8.39
CA THR A 27 8.36 12.97 8.15
C THR A 27 8.38 14.21 9.01
N ASP A 28 9.52 14.92 9.02
CA ASP A 28 9.69 16.20 9.71
C ASP A 28 9.25 17.41 8.85
N SER A 29 8.65 17.19 7.71
CA SER A 29 8.25 18.24 6.76
C SER A 29 6.75 18.30 6.61
N THR A 30 6.20 19.52 6.53
CA THR A 30 4.80 19.75 6.16
C THR A 30 4.58 19.49 4.67
N PHE A 31 3.49 18.81 4.32
CA PHE A 31 3.03 18.62 2.94
C PHE A 31 1.81 19.49 2.67
N ASP A 32 1.87 20.31 1.61
CA ASP A 32 0.68 20.93 1.03
C ASP A 32 0.04 19.90 0.07
N MET A 33 -1.05 19.30 0.55
CA MET A 33 -1.81 18.29 -0.19
C MET A 33 -2.86 18.92 -1.12
N GLY A 34 -2.92 20.24 -1.22
CA GLY A 34 -3.87 20.94 -2.10
C GLY A 34 -3.73 20.47 -3.56
N ALA A 35 -4.84 20.07 -4.17
CA ALA A 35 -4.93 19.49 -5.51
C ALA A 35 -4.26 18.10 -5.68
N TRP A 36 -3.90 17.42 -4.62
CA TRP A 36 -3.58 15.99 -4.70
C TRP A 36 -4.83 15.20 -5.06
N GLU A 37 -4.64 14.01 -5.61
CA GLU A 37 -5.74 13.15 -6.03
C GLU A 37 -5.70 11.80 -5.29
N PHE A 38 -6.81 11.45 -4.67
CA PHE A 38 -7.05 10.10 -4.15
C PHE A 38 -7.96 9.35 -5.12
N LYS A 39 -7.61 8.10 -5.44
CA LYS A 39 -8.33 7.22 -6.38
C LYS A 39 -8.39 5.81 -5.85
N ASP A 40 -9.48 5.11 -6.17
CA ASP A 40 -9.53 3.65 -6.11
C ASP A 40 -8.92 3.01 -7.38
N GLU A 41 -9.28 1.78 -7.74
CA GLU A 41 -8.79 1.10 -8.94
C GLU A 41 -9.30 1.71 -10.24
N SER A 42 -10.43 2.44 -10.21
CA SER A 42 -10.98 3.14 -11.36
C SER A 42 -10.26 4.47 -11.58
N ASP A 43 -9.84 4.72 -12.82
CA ASP A 43 -9.26 6.03 -13.19
C ASP A 43 -10.31 7.14 -13.28
N ASP A 44 -11.61 6.80 -13.32
CA ASP A 44 -12.73 7.74 -13.32
C ASP A 44 -13.15 8.17 -11.91
N HIS A 45 -12.75 7.43 -10.87
CA HIS A 45 -13.02 7.76 -9.47
C HIS A 45 -11.89 8.64 -8.93
N ILE A 46 -12.10 9.95 -8.96
CA ILE A 46 -11.11 10.93 -8.54
C ILE A 46 -11.68 11.82 -7.44
N PHE A 47 -11.04 11.80 -6.28
CA PHE A 47 -11.25 12.82 -5.26
C PHE A 47 -10.05 13.77 -5.24
N THR A 48 -10.31 15.03 -5.59
CA THR A 48 -9.29 16.08 -5.53
C THR A 48 -9.28 16.72 -4.15
N ILE A 49 -8.15 16.63 -3.46
CA ILE A 49 -7.98 17.20 -2.12
C ILE A 49 -8.12 18.74 -2.19
N PRO A 50 -8.91 19.35 -1.30
CA PRO A 50 -9.15 20.79 -1.29
C PRO A 50 -7.86 21.61 -1.17
N GLN A 51 -7.83 22.79 -1.80
CA GLN A 51 -6.71 23.71 -1.67
C GLN A 51 -6.51 24.18 -0.23
N GLY A 52 -5.24 24.27 0.20
CA GLY A 52 -4.88 24.68 1.56
C GLY A 52 -4.98 23.57 2.59
N THR A 53 -5.15 22.31 2.16
CA THR A 53 -5.03 21.14 3.03
C THR A 53 -3.55 20.90 3.31
N LEU A 54 -3.14 21.14 4.57
CA LEU A 54 -1.78 20.89 5.04
C LEU A 54 -1.77 19.63 5.90
N LEU A 55 -0.75 18.80 5.70
CA LEU A 55 -0.46 17.64 6.53
C LEU A 55 0.86 17.87 7.25
N GLU A 56 0.79 18.28 8.51
CA GLU A 56 1.94 18.61 9.34
C GLU A 56 2.77 17.37 9.72
N PRO A 57 4.02 17.53 10.17
CA PRO A 57 4.83 16.42 10.66
C PRO A 57 4.13 15.60 11.75
N ASN A 58 4.12 14.27 11.59
CA ASN A 58 3.49 13.31 12.50
C ASN A 58 1.97 13.49 12.68
N GLU A 59 1.31 14.14 11.75
CA GLU A 59 -0.14 14.34 11.75
C GLU A 59 -0.83 13.38 10.77
N TYR A 60 -2.14 13.26 10.96
CA TYR A 60 -3.04 12.40 10.20
C TYR A 60 -4.09 13.23 9.49
N ILE A 61 -4.53 12.75 8.33
CA ILE A 61 -5.72 13.27 7.64
C ILE A 61 -6.57 12.11 7.14
N ILE A 62 -7.86 12.17 7.41
CA ILE A 62 -8.82 11.15 6.98
C ILE A 62 -9.53 11.63 5.72
N ILE A 63 -9.62 10.77 4.72
CA ILE A 63 -10.42 10.96 3.51
C ILE A 63 -11.61 10.02 3.62
N CYS A 64 -12.82 10.55 3.81
CA CYS A 64 -14.01 9.76 4.05
C CYS A 64 -15.03 9.87 2.90
N ARG A 65 -15.80 8.80 2.71
CA ARG A 65 -16.88 8.75 1.73
C ARG A 65 -18.02 9.66 2.11
N ASP A 66 -18.40 9.70 3.40
CA ASP A 66 -19.42 10.58 3.96
C ASP A 66 -18.87 11.28 5.20
N THR A 67 -18.67 12.60 5.10
CA THR A 67 -18.12 13.41 6.20
C THR A 67 -19.08 13.55 7.39
N VAL A 68 -20.38 13.43 7.17
CA VAL A 68 -21.40 13.52 8.21
C VAL A 68 -21.44 12.23 9.02
N ASP A 69 -21.49 11.09 8.36
CA ASP A 69 -21.49 9.78 9.02
C ASP A 69 -20.18 9.54 9.75
N PHE A 70 -19.03 9.86 9.13
CA PHE A 70 -17.74 9.79 9.79
C PHE A 70 -17.71 10.63 11.08
N LYS A 71 -18.12 11.90 11.01
CA LYS A 71 -18.14 12.81 12.16
C LYS A 71 -19.07 12.36 13.29
N ASN A 72 -20.18 11.74 12.96
CA ASN A 72 -21.13 11.21 13.95
C ASN A 72 -20.52 10.04 14.73
N HIS A 73 -19.74 9.20 14.09
CA HIS A 73 -19.10 8.03 14.70
C HIS A 73 -17.78 8.38 15.41
N PHE A 74 -17.01 9.35 14.87
CA PHE A 74 -15.74 9.81 15.42
C PHE A 74 -15.74 11.31 15.77
N PRO A 75 -16.58 11.77 16.74
CA PRO A 75 -16.74 13.20 17.04
C PRO A 75 -15.46 13.87 17.57
N GLY A 76 -14.49 13.09 18.03
CA GLY A 76 -13.17 13.57 18.51
C GLY A 76 -12.21 13.95 17.40
N VAL A 77 -12.35 13.35 16.21
CA VAL A 77 -11.46 13.58 15.08
C VAL A 77 -11.77 14.93 14.43
N GLN A 78 -10.72 15.74 14.18
CA GLN A 78 -10.86 17.08 13.60
C GLN A 78 -10.26 17.18 12.19
N SER A 79 -9.25 16.36 11.87
CA SER A 79 -8.54 16.39 10.58
C SER A 79 -9.17 15.37 9.64
N TYR A 80 -10.26 15.75 8.96
CA TYR A 80 -10.89 14.92 7.93
C TYR A 80 -11.42 15.79 6.78
N ILE A 81 -11.43 15.22 5.61
CA ILE A 81 -11.98 15.74 4.35
C ILE A 81 -12.76 14.61 3.67
N GLY A 82 -13.53 14.90 2.62
CA GLY A 82 -14.20 13.79 1.96
C GLY A 82 -15.38 14.20 1.10
N ASP A 83 -16.45 13.39 1.20
CA ASP A 83 -17.58 13.31 0.29
C ASP A 83 -17.13 12.75 -1.07
N LEU A 84 -16.45 11.56 -1.03
CA LEU A 84 -15.79 10.94 -2.19
C LEU A 84 -16.77 10.65 -3.30
N GLY A 85 -17.94 10.50 -3.28
CA GLY A 85 -18.87 10.16 -4.38
C GLY A 85 -18.71 8.70 -4.90
N TYR A 86 -17.80 7.92 -4.33
CA TYR A 86 -17.62 6.48 -4.55
C TYR A 86 -17.22 5.81 -3.22
N GLY A 87 -17.44 4.51 -3.12
CA GLY A 87 -17.04 3.71 -1.97
C GLY A 87 -15.84 2.83 -2.27
N LEU A 88 -15.24 2.28 -1.23
CA LEU A 88 -14.20 1.28 -1.32
C LEU A 88 -14.80 -0.11 -1.52
N SER A 89 -14.08 -1.00 -2.19
CA SER A 89 -14.55 -2.38 -2.42
C SER A 89 -14.42 -3.21 -1.15
N GLY A 90 -15.51 -3.83 -0.72
CA GLY A 90 -15.47 -4.81 0.37
C GLY A 90 -14.68 -6.09 0.05
N GLY A 91 -14.42 -6.37 -1.22
CA GLY A 91 -13.66 -7.52 -1.69
C GLY A 91 -12.21 -7.21 -2.08
N GLY A 92 -11.69 -6.07 -1.61
CA GLY A 92 -10.33 -5.64 -1.95
C GLY A 92 -10.24 -4.86 -3.26
N GLU A 93 -9.28 -3.95 -3.33
CA GLU A 93 -8.98 -3.15 -4.53
C GLU A 93 -7.64 -2.41 -4.42
N LEU A 94 -7.25 -1.76 -5.50
CA LEU A 94 -6.10 -0.83 -5.53
C LEU A 94 -6.56 0.58 -5.15
N ILE A 95 -5.94 1.18 -4.14
CA ILE A 95 -6.08 2.61 -3.81
C ILE A 95 -4.77 3.34 -4.07
N ARG A 96 -4.87 4.63 -4.47
CA ARG A 96 -3.75 5.41 -4.97
C ARG A 96 -3.82 6.86 -4.52
N LEU A 97 -2.68 7.40 -4.11
CA LEU A 97 -2.51 8.81 -3.77
C LEU A 97 -1.49 9.44 -4.73
N TYR A 98 -1.89 10.51 -5.42
CA TYR A 98 -1.04 11.26 -6.36
C TYR A 98 -0.83 12.68 -5.86
N ASP A 99 0.35 13.24 -6.09
CA ASP A 99 0.60 14.66 -5.85
C ASP A 99 -0.04 15.55 -6.93
N ASN A 100 0.04 16.86 -6.73
CA ASN A 100 -0.52 17.86 -7.67
C ASN A 100 0.22 17.92 -9.04
N GLY A 101 1.34 17.23 -9.17
CA GLY A 101 2.07 17.03 -10.43
C GLY A 101 1.69 15.73 -11.13
N GLY A 102 0.82 14.91 -10.54
CA GLY A 102 0.41 13.59 -11.04
C GLY A 102 1.45 12.49 -10.78
N LEU A 103 2.41 12.70 -9.87
CA LEU A 103 3.33 11.68 -9.42
C LEU A 103 2.65 10.80 -8.37
N LEU A 104 2.73 9.49 -8.52
CA LEU A 104 2.25 8.54 -7.52
C LEU A 104 3.09 8.69 -6.23
N VAL A 105 2.44 9.08 -5.15
CA VAL A 105 3.04 9.25 -3.82
C VAL A 105 3.02 7.96 -3.05
N ASP A 106 1.85 7.30 -3.03
CA ASP A 106 1.64 6.02 -2.35
C ASP A 106 0.51 5.23 -3.01
N SER A 107 0.54 3.91 -2.85
CA SER A 107 -0.52 3.02 -3.34
C SER A 107 -0.52 1.70 -2.61
N LEU A 108 -1.71 1.15 -2.41
CA LEU A 108 -1.92 -0.13 -1.77
C LEU A 108 -2.97 -0.93 -2.54
N THR A 109 -2.71 -2.23 -2.75
CA THR A 109 -3.76 -3.18 -3.10
C THR A 109 -4.06 -4.00 -1.85
N TYR A 110 -5.21 -3.77 -1.22
CA TYR A 110 -5.70 -4.58 -0.10
C TYR A 110 -6.68 -5.64 -0.58
N ASP A 111 -6.98 -6.61 0.27
CA ASP A 111 -7.86 -7.74 -0.02
C ASP A 111 -8.61 -8.17 1.25
N ASP A 112 -9.76 -8.82 1.12
CA ASP A 112 -10.56 -9.39 2.20
C ASP A 112 -10.29 -10.88 2.43
N GLU A 113 -9.44 -11.51 1.58
CA GLU A 113 -9.06 -12.92 1.68
C GLU A 113 -7.64 -13.11 2.25
N GLU A 114 -7.35 -14.30 2.80
CA GLU A 114 -5.98 -14.66 3.18
C GLU A 114 -5.01 -14.47 2.00
N PRO A 115 -3.82 -13.89 2.24
CA PRO A 115 -3.13 -13.70 3.54
C PRO A 115 -3.35 -12.34 4.23
N TRP A 116 -4.36 -11.56 3.86
CA TRP A 116 -4.75 -10.35 4.58
C TRP A 116 -5.51 -10.66 5.86
N PRO A 117 -5.50 -9.75 6.87
CA PRO A 117 -6.37 -9.90 8.04
C PRO A 117 -7.84 -9.98 7.63
N LEU A 118 -8.58 -10.95 8.16
CA LEU A 118 -10.00 -11.18 7.81
C LEU A 118 -10.97 -10.39 8.69
N GLU A 119 -10.53 -9.93 9.86
CA GLU A 119 -11.38 -9.23 10.82
C GLU A 119 -11.92 -7.89 10.31
N PRO A 120 -11.20 -7.12 9.45
CA PRO A 120 -11.73 -5.87 8.89
C PRO A 120 -12.90 -6.05 7.95
N ASP A 121 -13.16 -7.26 7.45
CA ASP A 121 -14.28 -7.54 6.56
C ASP A 121 -15.61 -7.66 7.33
N GLY A 122 -16.28 -6.51 7.53
CA GLY A 122 -17.63 -6.42 8.11
C GLY A 122 -17.74 -6.72 9.60
N ASN A 123 -16.63 -6.92 10.33
CA ASN A 123 -16.67 -7.30 11.74
C ASN A 123 -16.37 -6.15 12.72
N GLY A 124 -16.09 -4.95 12.21
CA GLY A 124 -15.86 -3.73 12.98
C GLY A 124 -14.43 -3.22 12.99
N PRO A 125 -13.38 -4.06 13.14
CA PRO A 125 -12.01 -3.62 12.96
C PRO A 125 -11.76 -2.97 11.61
N THR A 126 -10.76 -2.08 11.57
CA THR A 126 -10.18 -1.51 10.35
C THR A 126 -8.89 -2.23 10.02
N LEU A 127 -8.37 -2.01 8.84
CA LEU A 127 -7.06 -2.49 8.42
C LEU A 127 -6.02 -1.42 8.77
N GLU A 128 -5.13 -1.69 9.73
CA GLU A 128 -4.10 -0.76 10.21
C GLU A 128 -2.69 -1.16 9.78
N LEU A 129 -1.91 -0.19 9.32
CA LEU A 129 -0.48 -0.36 9.07
C LEU A 129 0.27 -0.48 10.41
N ILE A 130 0.99 -1.58 10.61
CA ILE A 130 1.69 -1.89 11.86
C ILE A 130 2.83 -0.89 12.13
N ASN A 131 3.51 -0.44 11.07
CA ASN A 131 4.59 0.53 11.19
C ASN A 131 4.60 1.49 9.99
N PRO A 132 4.17 2.75 10.15
CA PRO A 132 4.09 3.73 9.07
C PRO A 132 5.45 4.24 8.55
N LEU A 133 6.57 3.79 9.14
CA LEU A 133 7.92 4.07 8.63
C LEU A 133 8.39 3.05 7.61
N GLN A 134 7.61 2.00 7.38
CA GLN A 134 7.90 0.94 6.41
C GLN A 134 7.03 1.08 5.16
N ASP A 135 7.40 0.36 4.09
CA ASP A 135 6.56 0.22 2.91
C ASP A 135 5.25 -0.49 3.28
N ASN A 136 4.13 0.05 2.82
CA ASN A 136 2.79 -0.49 3.10
C ASN A 136 2.29 -1.50 2.05
N GLY A 137 3.06 -1.79 1.02
CA GLY A 137 2.63 -2.56 -0.15
C GLY A 137 2.47 -4.08 0.06
N HIS A 138 2.62 -4.61 1.29
CA HIS A 138 2.54 -6.04 1.55
C HIS A 138 1.65 -6.34 2.76
N HIS A 139 0.80 -7.37 2.63
CA HIS A 139 -0.19 -7.77 3.67
C HIS A 139 0.41 -7.99 5.07
N SER A 140 1.66 -8.47 5.19
CA SER A 140 2.29 -8.74 6.48
C SER A 140 2.62 -7.49 7.30
N PHE A 141 2.46 -6.30 6.74
CA PHE A 141 2.62 -5.02 7.44
C PHE A 141 1.29 -4.46 7.94
N TRP A 142 0.21 -5.19 7.70
CA TRP A 142 -1.13 -4.79 8.07
C TRP A 142 -1.71 -5.76 9.11
N ALA A 143 -2.50 -5.23 10.02
CA ALA A 143 -3.23 -6.01 11.01
C ALA A 143 -4.61 -5.41 11.25
N ALA A 144 -5.53 -6.21 11.80
CA ALA A 144 -6.81 -5.72 12.23
C ALA A 144 -6.68 -4.83 13.46
N SER A 145 -7.34 -3.68 13.46
CA SER A 145 -7.38 -2.76 14.59
C SER A 145 -8.04 -3.36 15.82
N THR A 146 -7.84 -2.74 16.98
CA THR A 146 -8.68 -2.98 18.14
C THR A 146 -9.94 -2.12 18.07
N GLY A 147 -11.11 -2.74 18.19
CA GLY A 147 -12.39 -2.03 18.11
C GLY A 147 -12.73 -1.60 16.67
N ASN A 148 -13.17 -0.38 16.48
CA ASN A 148 -13.65 0.15 15.19
C ASN A 148 -12.64 1.11 14.54
N GLY A 149 -11.34 0.89 14.75
CA GLY A 149 -10.28 1.74 14.23
C GLY A 149 -9.81 2.84 15.18
N THR A 150 -8.74 3.53 14.76
CA THR A 150 -8.07 4.58 15.54
C THR A 150 -7.83 5.87 14.75
N PRO A 151 -8.82 6.37 13.95
CA PRO A 151 -8.61 7.50 13.06
C PRO A 151 -8.13 8.76 13.80
N GLY A 152 -7.10 9.40 13.27
CA GLY A 152 -6.49 10.62 13.81
C GLY A 152 -5.56 10.39 15.00
N THR A 153 -5.21 9.13 15.28
CA THR A 153 -4.30 8.77 16.37
C THR A 153 -3.35 7.65 15.95
N LEU A 154 -2.42 7.30 16.83
CA LEU A 154 -1.51 6.18 16.59
C LEU A 154 -2.31 4.86 16.47
N ASN A 155 -2.03 4.08 15.44
CA ASN A 155 -2.65 2.79 15.18
C ASN A 155 -2.58 1.87 16.41
N SER A 156 -3.67 1.18 16.74
CA SER A 156 -3.75 0.25 17.87
C SER A 156 -2.80 -0.94 17.72
N THR A 157 -2.44 -1.24 16.48
CA THR A 157 -1.50 -2.31 16.09
C THR A 157 -0.05 -1.86 16.07
N TYR A 158 0.23 -0.56 16.33
CA TYR A 158 1.59 -0.04 16.34
C TYR A 158 2.45 -0.70 17.43
N LEU A 159 3.48 -1.38 17.03
CA LEU A 159 4.35 -2.15 17.94
C LEU A 159 5.58 -1.34 18.44
N GLY A 160 5.64 -0.03 18.24
CA GLY A 160 6.76 0.81 18.67
C GLY A 160 8.06 0.51 17.89
N GLU A 161 9.21 0.66 18.56
CA GLU A 161 10.46 0.10 18.03
C GLU A 161 10.28 -1.42 17.96
N ILE A 162 10.11 -1.94 16.74
CA ILE A 162 9.71 -3.33 16.51
C ILE A 162 10.86 -4.24 16.91
N THR A 163 10.76 -4.78 18.12
CA THR A 163 11.65 -5.85 18.60
C THR A 163 11.21 -7.23 18.13
N ASP A 164 9.99 -7.37 17.55
CA ASP A 164 9.37 -8.66 17.20
C ASP A 164 8.87 -8.83 15.74
N ILE A 165 8.96 -7.83 14.86
CA ILE A 165 9.01 -8.18 13.45
C ILE A 165 10.31 -8.94 13.29
N VAL A 166 10.23 -10.18 12.83
CA VAL A 166 11.40 -10.92 12.41
C VAL A 166 12.01 -10.15 11.24
N ILE A 167 12.81 -9.11 11.58
CA ILE A 167 13.64 -8.45 10.55
C ILE A 167 14.47 -9.57 9.97
N PRO A 168 14.31 -9.87 8.69
CA PRO A 168 15.11 -10.92 8.08
C PRO A 168 16.59 -10.64 8.37
N ASN A 169 17.28 -11.60 8.94
CA ASN A 169 18.74 -11.50 9.15
C ASN A 169 19.55 -11.79 7.89
N GLU A 170 18.87 -12.04 6.79
CA GLU A 170 19.42 -12.33 5.44
C GLU A 170 18.63 -11.55 4.39
N PHE A 171 19.25 -11.35 3.24
CA PHE A 171 18.57 -10.85 2.06
C PHE A 171 17.39 -11.76 1.73
N THR A 172 16.20 -11.17 1.53
CA THR A 172 14.98 -11.94 1.30
C THR A 172 14.21 -11.39 0.12
N LEU A 173 13.77 -12.27 -0.79
CA LEU A 173 12.81 -11.95 -1.85
C LEU A 173 11.47 -12.59 -1.54
N TYR A 174 10.45 -11.76 -1.34
CA TYR A 174 9.12 -12.23 -0.99
C TYR A 174 8.33 -12.67 -2.21
N GLN A 175 7.24 -13.40 -1.98
CA GLN A 175 6.27 -13.72 -3.03
C GLN A 175 5.62 -12.43 -3.50
N ASN A 176 5.52 -12.25 -4.82
CA ASN A 176 4.82 -11.10 -5.40
C ASN A 176 3.32 -11.13 -5.04
N TYR A 177 2.75 -9.95 -4.84
CA TYR A 177 1.32 -9.83 -4.55
C TYR A 177 0.70 -8.71 -5.42
N PRO A 178 -0.51 -8.95 -5.97
CA PRO A 178 -1.21 -10.24 -6.04
C PRO A 178 -0.48 -11.29 -6.90
N ASN A 179 -0.79 -12.59 -6.67
CA ASN A 179 -0.32 -13.71 -7.50
C ASN A 179 -1.32 -14.88 -7.45
N PRO A 180 -2.08 -15.17 -8.52
CA PRO A 180 -1.99 -14.59 -9.87
C PRO A 180 -2.35 -13.10 -9.93
N PHE A 181 -1.87 -12.37 -10.94
CA PHE A 181 -2.09 -10.92 -11.08
C PHE A 181 -2.63 -10.51 -12.46
N ASN A 182 -3.29 -9.34 -12.53
CA ASN A 182 -3.83 -8.73 -13.74
C ASN A 182 -3.97 -7.20 -13.58
N PRO A 183 -3.33 -6.36 -14.37
CA PRO A 183 -2.12 -6.62 -15.15
C PRO A 183 -0.84 -6.38 -14.33
N SER A 184 -0.94 -5.96 -13.07
CA SER A 184 0.20 -5.52 -12.26
C SER A 184 0.34 -6.30 -10.96
N THR A 185 1.58 -6.35 -10.44
CA THR A 185 1.92 -6.97 -9.17
C THR A 185 3.08 -6.22 -8.52
N ASN A 186 3.13 -6.25 -7.20
CA ASN A 186 4.25 -5.74 -6.41
C ASN A 186 5.21 -6.88 -6.05
N ILE A 187 6.50 -6.60 -6.11
CA ILE A 187 7.58 -7.51 -5.74
C ILE A 187 8.35 -6.84 -4.62
N MET A 188 8.29 -7.41 -3.43
CA MET A 188 8.99 -6.92 -2.26
C MET A 188 10.26 -7.71 -1.99
N TYR A 189 11.31 -7.03 -1.51
CA TYR A 189 12.53 -7.64 -1.04
C TYR A 189 13.12 -6.87 0.15
N TYR A 190 13.92 -7.55 0.96
CA TYR A 190 14.58 -6.97 2.13
C TYR A 190 16.10 -7.00 1.97
N LEU A 191 16.75 -5.90 2.34
CA LEU A 191 18.20 -5.76 2.38
C LEU A 191 18.69 -5.58 3.82
N THR A 192 19.65 -6.39 4.24
CA THR A 192 20.26 -6.29 5.57
C THR A 192 21.30 -5.17 5.66
N GLU A 193 21.85 -4.77 4.52
CA GLU A 193 22.90 -3.74 4.41
C GLU A 193 22.81 -2.99 3.08
N ARG A 194 23.46 -1.82 3.01
CA ARG A 194 23.51 -1.02 1.79
C ARG A 194 24.23 -1.80 0.69
N SER A 195 23.49 -2.15 -0.35
CA SER A 195 23.95 -3.08 -1.39
C SER A 195 23.56 -2.62 -2.80
N MET A 196 24.34 -3.10 -3.79
CA MET A 196 23.92 -3.04 -5.18
C MET A 196 22.91 -4.15 -5.43
N ALA A 197 21.66 -3.79 -5.64
CA ALA A 197 20.56 -4.71 -5.87
C ALA A 197 19.99 -4.56 -7.28
N SER A 198 19.52 -5.65 -7.88
CA SER A 198 18.73 -5.60 -9.10
C SER A 198 17.59 -6.61 -9.08
N VAL A 199 16.41 -6.17 -9.57
CA VAL A 199 15.23 -7.01 -9.75
C VAL A 199 14.94 -7.16 -11.24
N LYS A 200 14.88 -8.40 -11.70
CA LYS A 200 14.72 -8.74 -13.12
C LYS A 200 13.57 -9.70 -13.33
N ILE A 201 12.90 -9.56 -14.47
CA ILE A 201 11.83 -10.45 -14.92
C ILE A 201 12.34 -11.35 -16.04
N PHE A 202 11.97 -12.63 -15.99
CA PHE A 202 12.27 -13.62 -17.01
C PHE A 202 10.99 -14.36 -17.43
N ASP A 203 10.96 -14.84 -18.65
CA ASP A 203 9.94 -15.79 -19.08
C ASP A 203 10.25 -17.22 -18.56
N ALA A 204 9.33 -18.14 -18.83
CA ALA A 204 9.45 -19.55 -18.42
C ALA A 204 10.65 -20.28 -19.05
N LEU A 205 11.26 -19.71 -20.07
CA LEU A 205 12.46 -20.25 -20.74
C LEU A 205 13.75 -19.59 -20.22
N GLY A 206 13.65 -18.70 -19.23
CA GLY A 206 14.79 -17.99 -18.64
C GLY A 206 15.32 -16.82 -19.48
N ARG A 207 14.56 -16.34 -20.47
CA ARG A 207 14.92 -15.15 -21.25
C ARG A 207 14.54 -13.90 -20.45
N GLU A 208 15.49 -12.96 -20.29
CA GLU A 208 15.24 -11.68 -19.62
C GLU A 208 14.19 -10.88 -20.41
N ILE A 209 13.12 -10.50 -19.73
CA ILE A 209 12.02 -9.69 -20.26
C ILE A 209 12.21 -8.22 -19.91
N ARG A 210 12.61 -7.94 -18.65
CA ARG A 210 12.77 -6.58 -18.17
C ARG A 210 13.65 -6.54 -16.92
N VAL A 211 14.42 -5.46 -16.76
CA VAL A 211 14.99 -5.03 -15.48
C VAL A 211 14.01 -4.04 -14.88
N LEU A 212 13.43 -4.36 -13.72
CA LEU A 212 12.48 -3.47 -13.03
C LEU A 212 13.22 -2.41 -12.23
N ASP A 213 14.28 -2.82 -11.54
CA ASP A 213 15.05 -1.93 -10.68
C ASP A 213 16.53 -2.37 -10.68
N SER A 214 17.44 -1.40 -10.59
CA SER A 214 18.87 -1.67 -10.48
C SER A 214 19.58 -0.44 -9.92
N GLY A 215 20.34 -0.62 -8.82
CA GLY A 215 21.10 0.46 -8.20
C GLY A 215 21.53 0.15 -6.78
N ILE A 216 22.22 1.11 -6.18
CA ILE A 216 22.57 1.05 -4.76
C ILE A 216 21.35 1.38 -3.93
N LYS A 217 20.97 0.47 -3.03
CA LYS A 217 19.83 0.60 -2.13
C LYS A 217 20.31 0.58 -0.68
N ASN A 218 19.58 1.30 0.19
CA ASN A 218 19.83 1.28 1.63
C ASN A 218 19.30 -0.01 2.27
N PRO A 219 19.68 -0.35 3.51
CA PRO A 219 19.04 -1.42 4.27
C PRO A 219 17.54 -1.17 4.43
N GLY A 220 16.77 -2.25 4.56
CA GLY A 220 15.32 -2.19 4.75
C GLY A 220 14.53 -2.86 3.64
N TYR A 221 13.22 -2.65 3.68
CA TYR A 221 12.28 -3.17 2.69
C TYR A 221 12.26 -2.27 1.45
N HIS A 222 12.10 -2.92 0.29
CA HIS A 222 11.97 -2.25 -1.01
C HIS A 222 10.87 -2.94 -1.81
N THR A 223 10.03 -2.16 -2.46
CA THR A 223 8.98 -2.66 -3.34
C THR A 223 9.19 -2.14 -4.75
N VAL A 224 9.00 -3.02 -5.74
CA VAL A 224 9.01 -2.67 -7.16
C VAL A 224 7.77 -3.23 -7.83
N ARG A 225 7.11 -2.42 -8.67
CA ARG A 225 5.90 -2.80 -9.38
C ARG A 225 6.21 -3.28 -10.80
N TRP A 226 5.58 -4.37 -11.21
CA TRP A 226 5.58 -4.83 -12.60
C TRP A 226 4.17 -4.79 -13.20
N GLU A 227 4.02 -4.15 -14.34
CA GLU A 227 2.74 -3.95 -15.04
C GLU A 227 2.53 -4.95 -16.18
N GLY A 228 3.19 -6.11 -16.19
CA GLY A 228 3.09 -7.06 -17.28
C GLY A 228 3.64 -6.55 -18.61
N LYS A 229 4.67 -5.67 -18.60
CA LYS A 229 5.29 -5.08 -19.77
C LYS A 229 6.76 -5.48 -19.90
N ASP A 230 7.23 -5.67 -21.13
CA ASP A 230 8.65 -5.89 -21.45
C ASP A 230 9.49 -4.61 -21.36
N GLY A 231 10.79 -4.71 -21.66
CA GLY A 231 11.72 -3.57 -21.64
C GLY A 231 11.42 -2.48 -22.69
N TYR A 232 10.52 -2.74 -23.65
CA TYR A 232 10.07 -1.79 -24.68
C TYR A 232 8.68 -1.19 -24.34
N GLY A 233 8.11 -1.53 -23.18
CA GLY A 233 6.80 -1.06 -22.75
C GLY A 233 5.61 -1.82 -23.36
N LYS A 234 5.85 -2.92 -24.09
CA LYS A 234 4.79 -3.72 -24.71
C LYS A 234 4.31 -4.78 -23.72
N HIS A 235 2.98 -4.95 -23.61
CA HIS A 235 2.37 -5.99 -22.79
C HIS A 235 2.83 -7.38 -23.25
N VAL A 236 3.22 -8.19 -22.26
CA VAL A 236 3.55 -9.58 -22.46
C VAL A 236 2.30 -10.47 -22.40
N SER A 237 2.41 -11.72 -22.85
CA SER A 237 1.27 -12.68 -22.84
C SER A 237 1.00 -13.18 -21.43
N ALA A 238 -0.26 -13.54 -21.14
CA ALA A 238 -0.58 -14.30 -19.93
C ALA A 238 0.27 -15.58 -19.86
N GLY A 239 0.70 -15.93 -18.66
CA GLY A 239 1.56 -17.09 -18.45
C GLY A 239 2.40 -17.02 -17.19
N ILE A 240 3.32 -17.97 -17.07
CA ILE A 240 4.29 -18.05 -15.96
C ILE A 240 5.49 -17.19 -16.28
N TYR A 241 5.89 -16.38 -15.30
CA TYR A 241 7.11 -15.58 -15.29
C TYR A 241 7.93 -15.87 -14.04
N LEU A 242 9.22 -15.60 -14.10
CA LEU A 242 10.13 -15.66 -12.96
C LEU A 242 10.60 -14.23 -12.68
N TYR A 243 10.75 -13.90 -11.41
CA TYR A 243 11.44 -12.69 -11.00
C TYR A 243 12.60 -13.04 -10.10
N GLN A 244 13.67 -12.29 -10.23
CA GLN A 244 14.95 -12.60 -9.60
C GLN A 244 15.51 -11.34 -8.95
N LEU A 245 15.82 -11.45 -7.65
CA LEU A 245 16.64 -10.50 -6.91
C LEU A 245 18.09 -10.96 -6.99
N GLN A 246 18.97 -10.04 -7.37
CA GLN A 246 20.43 -10.25 -7.34
C GLN A 246 21.10 -9.16 -6.49
N ILE A 247 21.91 -9.57 -5.50
CA ILE A 247 22.70 -8.71 -4.62
C ILE A 247 24.11 -9.29 -4.57
N GLY A 248 25.03 -8.71 -5.34
CA GLY A 248 26.35 -9.28 -5.48
C GLY A 248 26.29 -10.71 -6.02
N GLN A 249 26.70 -11.69 -5.20
CA GLN A 249 26.63 -13.12 -5.53
C GLN A 249 25.35 -13.81 -5.01
N TYR A 250 24.58 -13.12 -4.17
CA TYR A 250 23.29 -13.64 -3.71
C TYR A 250 22.26 -13.53 -4.84
N ILE A 251 21.57 -14.63 -5.11
CA ILE A 251 20.53 -14.71 -6.13
C ILE A 251 19.37 -15.52 -5.55
N GLN A 252 18.18 -14.91 -5.54
CA GLN A 252 16.92 -15.58 -5.22
C GLN A 252 15.93 -15.38 -6.36
N THR A 253 15.18 -16.43 -6.70
CA THR A 253 14.22 -16.41 -7.82
C THR A 253 12.89 -17.02 -7.38
N ASN A 254 11.80 -16.32 -7.63
CA ASN A 254 10.44 -16.77 -7.37
C ASN A 254 9.62 -16.80 -8.66
N LYS A 255 8.48 -17.49 -8.60
CA LYS A 255 7.55 -17.66 -9.72
C LYS A 255 6.30 -16.80 -9.52
N MET A 256 5.78 -16.23 -10.60
CA MET A 256 4.52 -15.51 -10.63
C MET A 256 3.68 -15.89 -11.86
N VAL A 257 2.38 -15.61 -11.79
CA VAL A 257 1.41 -15.97 -12.84
C VAL A 257 0.66 -14.71 -13.25
N LEU A 258 0.84 -14.31 -14.51
CA LEU A 258 0.05 -13.24 -15.13
C LEU A 258 -1.19 -13.88 -15.77
N ILE A 259 -2.37 -13.40 -15.40
CA ILE A 259 -3.64 -13.74 -16.03
C ILE A 259 -4.15 -12.56 -16.87
N LYS A 260 -5.14 -12.79 -17.70
CA LYS A 260 -5.76 -11.72 -18.51
C LYS A 260 -7.03 -11.26 -17.89
#